data_23c60c97d3ae29931c64a8427e2c2934
#
_entry.id   23c60c97d3ae29931c64a8427e2c2934
#
_cell.length_a   1.000
_cell.length_b   1.000
_cell.length_c   1.000
_cell.angle_alpha   90.00
_cell.angle_beta   90.00
_cell.angle_gamma   90.00
#
_symmetry.space_group_name_H-M   'P 1'
#
loop_
_entity.id
_entity.type
_entity.pdbx_description
1 polymer ?
#
loop_
_entity_poly.entity_id
_entity_poly.type
_entity_poly.pdbx_seq_one_letter_code
_entity_poly.pdbx_strand_id
1 'polypeptide(L)'
;MSVAAPAEGEPIGGTPSAPVLLGAECRRCGTVTFPAQDACPRCTSTDMARRTLSRRGTLWTWTVQRFRPKSPPYAGDEGDEFEPYGVGYVELPGEVRVEARLTVSDPAQLRIGMEMELELIPAPGGEGAVTFAFRPVEPA
;
A
#
# COMPACT_ATOMS: atom_id res chain seq x y z
N MET A 1 14.45 8.64 -16.50
CA MET A 1 13.54 9.61 -15.88
C MET A 1 13.26 9.19 -14.47
N SER A 2 13.42 10.05 -13.56
CA SER A 2 13.09 9.74 -12.19
C SER A 2 11.62 10.05 -11.91
N VAL A 3 10.95 9.13 -11.30
CA VAL A 3 9.69 9.43 -10.63
C VAL A 3 10.02 10.40 -9.51
N ALA A 4 9.10 11.31 -9.19
CA ALA A 4 9.29 12.17 -8.06
C ALA A 4 9.67 11.33 -6.83
N ALA A 5 10.69 11.76 -6.09
CA ALA A 5 11.10 11.03 -4.92
C ALA A 5 9.95 10.95 -3.92
N PRO A 6 9.77 9.83 -3.24
CA PRO A 6 8.78 9.77 -2.17
C PRO A 6 9.09 10.83 -1.11
N ALA A 7 8.05 11.32 -0.45
CA ALA A 7 8.24 12.22 0.66
C ALA A 7 9.07 11.52 1.75
N GLU A 8 9.81 12.31 2.51
CA GLU A 8 10.59 11.76 3.59
C GLU A 8 9.68 10.96 4.53
N GLY A 9 10.11 9.74 4.85
CA GLY A 9 9.31 8.83 5.65
C GLY A 9 8.32 7.99 4.87
N GLU A 10 8.22 8.18 3.55
CA GLU A 10 7.38 7.32 2.73
C GLU A 10 7.91 5.90 2.73
N PRO A 11 7.01 4.91 2.84
CA PRO A 11 7.42 3.51 2.95
C PRO A 11 7.69 2.84 1.60
N ILE A 12 8.11 3.61 0.61
CA ILE A 12 8.33 3.10 -0.74
C ILE A 12 9.81 3.15 -1.08
N GLY A 13 10.31 2.07 -1.62
CA GLY A 13 11.69 1.99 -2.12
C GLY A 13 11.74 1.36 -3.49
N GLY A 14 12.92 0.91 -3.90
CA GLY A 14 13.12 0.30 -5.20
C GLY A 14 13.25 1.32 -6.30
N THR A 15 12.83 0.94 -7.51
CA THR A 15 12.89 1.80 -8.68
C THR A 15 11.46 2.05 -9.19
N PRO A 16 11.24 3.08 -10.04
CA PRO A 16 9.90 3.31 -10.59
C PRO A 16 9.34 2.12 -11.35
N SER A 17 10.17 1.32 -12.00
CA SER A 17 9.73 0.14 -12.73
C SER A 17 9.62 -1.10 -11.85
N ALA A 18 10.21 -1.07 -10.66
CA ALA A 18 10.17 -2.18 -9.71
C ALA A 18 10.07 -1.63 -8.29
N PRO A 19 8.92 -0.99 -7.96
CA PRO A 19 8.75 -0.43 -6.62
C PRO A 19 8.63 -1.53 -5.57
N VAL A 20 9.03 -1.22 -4.35
CA VAL A 20 8.87 -2.13 -3.22
C VAL A 20 8.36 -1.35 -2.02
N LEU A 21 7.67 -2.03 -1.13
CA LEU A 21 7.30 -1.45 0.16
C LEU A 21 8.39 -1.76 1.16
N LEU A 22 8.68 -0.80 2.02
CA LEU A 22 9.69 -0.94 3.06
C LEU A 22 8.99 -1.07 4.40
N GLY A 23 9.15 -2.22 5.01
CA GLY A 23 8.67 -2.49 6.35
C GLY A 23 9.81 -2.70 7.31
N ALA A 24 9.51 -3.32 8.44
CA ALA A 24 10.51 -3.69 9.42
C ALA A 24 10.23 -5.11 9.93
N GLU A 25 11.29 -5.76 10.34
CA GLU A 25 11.19 -7.09 10.94
C GLU A 25 11.87 -7.08 12.29
N CYS A 26 11.18 -7.60 13.30
CA CYS A 26 11.76 -7.73 14.63
C CYS A 26 12.81 -8.85 14.60
N ARG A 27 14.03 -8.50 14.95
CA ARG A 27 15.11 -9.51 15.00
C ARG A 27 14.94 -10.49 16.14
N ARG A 28 14.11 -10.14 17.11
CA ARG A 28 13.89 -10.98 18.28
C ARG A 28 12.78 -12.00 18.07
N CYS A 29 11.62 -11.58 17.55
CA CYS A 29 10.47 -12.48 17.42
C CYS A 29 10.01 -12.72 15.99
N GLY A 30 10.60 -12.02 15.02
CA GLY A 30 10.26 -12.22 13.60
C GLY A 30 9.02 -11.49 13.12
N THR A 31 8.36 -10.72 13.97
CA THR A 31 7.16 -9.99 13.54
C THR A 31 7.53 -8.94 12.49
N VAL A 32 6.76 -8.92 11.40
CA VAL A 32 6.94 -7.95 10.31
C VAL A 32 5.89 -6.86 10.46
N THR A 33 6.32 -5.61 10.30
CA THR A 33 5.43 -4.46 10.39
C THR A 33 5.46 -3.65 9.10
N PHE A 34 4.33 -3.03 8.77
CA PHE A 34 4.23 -2.05 7.71
C PHE A 34 3.18 -1.01 8.12
N PRO A 35 3.49 0.27 8.15
CA PRO A 35 4.83 0.85 7.90
C PRO A 35 5.87 0.38 8.92
N ALA A 36 7.15 0.65 8.62
CA ALA A 36 8.23 0.29 9.53
C ALA A 36 8.06 1.00 10.86
N GLN A 37 8.31 0.27 11.94
CA GLN A 37 8.21 0.80 13.30
C GLN A 37 9.55 0.63 14.02
N ASP A 38 9.80 1.50 14.98
CA ASP A 38 11.03 1.46 15.75
C ASP A 38 10.99 0.44 16.88
N ALA A 39 9.79 -0.01 17.23
CA ALA A 39 9.60 -1.01 18.28
C ALA A 39 8.59 -2.04 17.80
N CYS A 40 8.79 -3.28 18.19
CA CYS A 40 7.90 -4.37 17.82
C CYS A 40 6.58 -4.25 18.60
N PRO A 41 5.44 -4.24 17.90
CA PRO A 41 4.14 -4.19 18.60
C PRO A 41 3.81 -5.47 19.34
N ARG A 42 4.51 -6.56 19.05
CA ARG A 42 4.24 -7.84 19.68
C ARG A 42 5.09 -8.08 20.91
N CYS A 43 6.41 -7.87 20.83
CA CYS A 43 7.32 -8.18 21.92
C CYS A 43 8.00 -6.95 22.53
N THR A 44 7.72 -5.76 22.01
CA THR A 44 8.25 -4.48 22.47
C THR A 44 9.75 -4.27 22.27
N SER A 45 10.44 -5.23 21.61
CA SER A 45 11.86 -5.07 21.32
C SER A 45 12.09 -3.87 20.39
N THR A 46 13.19 -3.17 20.60
CA THR A 46 13.60 -2.08 19.69
C THR A 46 14.60 -2.56 18.64
N ASP A 47 14.89 -3.84 18.61
CA ASP A 47 15.82 -4.40 17.62
C ASP A 47 15.08 -4.71 16.34
N MET A 48 14.76 -3.65 15.60
CA MET A 48 14.01 -3.74 14.35
C MET A 48 14.94 -3.52 13.16
N ALA A 49 14.84 -4.39 12.16
CA ALA A 49 15.60 -4.28 10.92
C ALA A 49 14.69 -3.86 9.79
N ARG A 50 15.20 -3.04 8.89
CA ARG A 50 14.46 -2.71 7.66
C ARG A 50 14.29 -3.96 6.81
N ARG A 51 13.12 -4.10 6.22
CA ARG A 51 12.82 -5.24 5.37
C ARG A 51 12.09 -4.79 4.12
N THR A 52 12.58 -5.26 2.96
CA THR A 52 11.87 -5.09 1.69
C THR A 52 10.77 -6.14 1.63
N LEU A 53 9.53 -5.70 1.42
CA LEU A 53 8.38 -6.59 1.40
C LEU A 53 8.14 -7.14 0.00
N SER A 54 7.38 -8.22 -0.07
CA SER A 54 7.00 -8.82 -1.36
C SER A 54 6.16 -7.85 -2.17
N ARG A 55 6.29 -7.92 -3.49
CA ARG A 55 5.51 -7.08 -4.41
C ARG A 55 4.18 -7.71 -4.77
N ARG A 56 3.97 -8.96 -4.44
CA ARG A 56 2.74 -9.69 -4.75
C ARG A 56 2.14 -10.29 -3.49
N GLY A 57 0.83 -10.32 -3.47
CA GLY A 57 0.10 -10.94 -2.38
C GLY A 57 -1.30 -11.29 -2.84
N THR A 58 -2.16 -11.63 -1.91
CA THR A 58 -3.55 -11.97 -2.19
C THR A 58 -4.48 -10.98 -1.54
N LEU A 59 -5.57 -10.66 -2.23
CA LEU A 59 -6.58 -9.74 -1.70
C LEU A 59 -7.31 -10.43 -0.55
N TRP A 60 -7.11 -9.93 0.66
CA TRP A 60 -7.69 -10.50 1.86
C TRP A 60 -9.10 -9.98 2.11
N THR A 61 -9.30 -8.68 1.90
CA THR A 61 -10.62 -8.06 1.96
C THR A 61 -10.58 -6.75 1.20
N TRP A 62 -11.75 -6.22 0.85
CA TRP A 62 -11.83 -4.98 0.09
C TRP A 62 -13.15 -4.28 0.32
N THR A 63 -13.14 -2.97 0.01
CA THR A 63 -14.34 -2.16 -0.05
C THR A 63 -14.16 -1.10 -1.11
N VAL A 64 -15.21 -0.37 -1.43
CA VAL A 64 -15.14 0.76 -2.35
C VAL A 64 -15.53 2.01 -1.57
N GLN A 65 -14.63 2.99 -1.57
CA GLN A 65 -14.88 4.28 -0.96
C GLN A 65 -15.74 5.09 -1.91
N ARG A 66 -17.01 5.25 -1.60
CA ARG A 66 -17.98 5.88 -2.49
C ARG A 66 -18.24 7.35 -2.15
N PHE A 67 -17.84 7.78 -0.98
CA PHE A 67 -18.02 9.15 -0.53
C PHE A 67 -16.66 9.76 -0.26
N ARG A 68 -16.54 11.08 -0.53
CA ARG A 68 -15.29 11.77 -0.26
C ARG A 68 -14.94 11.68 1.21
N PRO A 69 -13.73 11.21 1.55
CA PRO A 69 -13.27 11.26 2.93
C PRO A 69 -13.14 12.70 3.41
N LYS A 70 -13.24 12.89 4.72
CA LYS A 70 -13.07 14.21 5.32
C LYS A 70 -11.69 14.77 5.07
N SER A 71 -11.63 16.04 4.69
CA SER A 71 -10.35 16.74 4.53
C SER A 71 -10.16 17.71 5.69
N PRO A 72 -8.95 17.78 6.31
CA PRO A 72 -7.96 16.74 6.31
C PRO A 72 -8.42 15.50 7.06
N PRO A 73 -7.82 14.32 6.87
CA PRO A 73 -6.53 14.11 6.22
C PRO A 73 -6.58 13.82 4.71
N TYR A 74 -7.77 13.67 4.12
CA TYR A 74 -7.84 13.37 2.70
C TYR A 74 -7.44 14.59 1.86
N ALA A 75 -6.47 14.41 0.96
CA ALA A 75 -5.95 15.46 0.10
C ALA A 75 -6.26 15.21 -1.38
N GLY A 76 -7.37 14.55 -1.64
CA GLY A 76 -7.76 14.23 -3.02
C GLY A 76 -8.60 15.32 -3.67
N ASP A 77 -9.41 14.91 -4.63
CA ASP A 77 -10.23 15.80 -5.43
C ASP A 77 -11.16 16.65 -4.58
N GLU A 78 -11.29 17.91 -4.94
CA GLU A 78 -12.24 18.82 -4.30
C GLU A 78 -13.45 19.03 -5.21
N GLY A 79 -14.56 19.45 -4.60
CA GLY A 79 -15.79 19.71 -5.35
C GLY A 79 -16.52 18.44 -5.74
N ASP A 80 -17.18 18.46 -6.87
CA ASP A 80 -18.06 17.37 -7.30
C ASP A 80 -17.34 16.30 -8.13
N GLU A 81 -16.01 16.40 -8.25
CA GLU A 81 -15.23 15.51 -9.10
C GLU A 81 -14.69 14.27 -8.39
N PHE A 82 -15.16 14.01 -7.18
CA PHE A 82 -14.72 12.82 -6.46
C PHE A 82 -15.19 11.55 -7.18
N GLU A 83 -14.25 10.65 -7.45
CA GLU A 83 -14.57 9.36 -8.02
C GLU A 83 -14.36 8.27 -6.98
N PRO A 84 -15.28 7.31 -6.88
CA PRO A 84 -15.08 6.18 -5.97
C PRO A 84 -13.80 5.42 -6.28
N TYR A 85 -13.16 4.91 -5.25
CA TYR A 85 -11.94 4.11 -5.43
C TYR A 85 -11.98 2.90 -4.50
N GLY A 86 -11.29 1.84 -4.94
CA GLY A 86 -11.18 0.63 -4.15
C GLY A 86 -10.11 0.76 -3.08
N VAL A 87 -10.37 0.14 -1.94
CA VAL A 87 -9.42 0.03 -0.84
C VAL A 87 -9.46 -1.41 -0.35
N GLY A 88 -8.31 -1.98 -0.05
CA GLY A 88 -8.28 -3.35 0.43
C GLY A 88 -7.09 -3.63 1.29
N TYR A 89 -7.12 -4.81 1.91
CA TYR A 89 -5.98 -5.39 2.60
C TYR A 89 -5.42 -6.48 1.71
N VAL A 90 -4.15 -6.35 1.38
CA VAL A 90 -3.42 -7.35 0.60
C VAL A 90 -2.51 -8.11 1.57
N GLU A 91 -2.67 -9.42 1.60
CA GLU A 91 -1.84 -10.26 2.45
C GLU A 91 -0.58 -10.64 1.70
N LEU A 92 0.56 -10.21 2.22
CA LEU A 92 1.87 -10.59 1.69
C LEU A 92 2.29 -11.86 2.43
N PRO A 93 2.50 -12.97 1.71
CA PRO A 93 2.68 -14.26 2.35
C PRO A 93 3.85 -14.28 3.33
N GLY A 94 3.58 -14.74 4.55
CA GLY A 94 4.62 -14.81 5.59
C GLY A 94 5.11 -13.48 6.11
N GLU A 95 4.46 -12.39 5.71
CA GLU A 95 4.89 -11.05 6.10
C GLU A 95 3.80 -10.30 6.85
N VAL A 96 3.00 -9.51 6.14
CA VAL A 96 2.05 -8.61 6.78
C VAL A 96 0.88 -8.36 5.83
N ARG A 97 -0.25 -7.93 6.36
CA ARG A 97 -1.37 -7.44 5.56
C ARG A 97 -1.22 -5.94 5.43
N VAL A 98 -1.29 -5.45 4.19
CA VAL A 98 -1.09 -4.04 3.87
C VAL A 98 -2.42 -3.43 3.44
N GLU A 99 -2.85 -2.39 4.12
CA GLU A 99 -3.99 -1.60 3.66
C GLU A 99 -3.53 -0.69 2.54
N ALA A 100 -4.23 -0.74 1.41
CA ALA A 100 -3.79 0.01 0.25
C ALA A 100 -4.95 0.36 -0.65
N ARG A 101 -4.72 1.37 -1.47
CA ARG A 101 -5.61 1.69 -2.56
C ARG A 101 -5.53 0.58 -3.61
N LEU A 102 -6.65 0.29 -4.24
CA LEU A 102 -6.70 -0.67 -5.35
C LEU A 102 -6.86 0.12 -6.64
N THR A 103 -6.26 -0.39 -7.71
CA THR A 103 -6.32 0.31 -9.01
C THR A 103 -7.67 0.15 -9.69
N VAL A 104 -8.51 -0.76 -9.19
CA VAL A 104 -9.86 -0.96 -9.71
C VAL A 104 -10.87 -0.72 -8.60
N SER A 105 -12.05 -0.25 -8.98
CA SER A 105 -13.13 0.03 -8.03
C SER A 105 -14.43 -0.72 -8.38
N ASP A 106 -14.44 -1.45 -9.48
CA ASP A 106 -15.61 -2.22 -9.90
C ASP A 106 -15.68 -3.52 -9.11
N PRO A 107 -16.73 -3.72 -8.29
CA PRO A 107 -16.85 -4.96 -7.52
C PRO A 107 -16.80 -6.24 -8.37
N ALA A 108 -17.19 -6.14 -9.66
CA ALA A 108 -17.13 -7.29 -10.54
C ALA A 108 -15.70 -7.72 -10.87
N GLN A 109 -14.72 -6.84 -10.62
CA GLN A 109 -13.30 -7.11 -10.88
C GLN A 109 -12.53 -7.50 -9.63
N LEU A 110 -13.21 -7.56 -8.48
CA LEU A 110 -12.55 -7.82 -7.20
C LEU A 110 -13.06 -9.11 -6.59
N ARG A 111 -12.14 -9.98 -6.20
CA ARG A 111 -12.46 -11.24 -5.51
C ARG A 111 -11.48 -11.46 -4.37
N ILE A 112 -11.98 -11.88 -3.23
CA ILE A 112 -11.13 -12.28 -2.12
C ILE A 112 -10.30 -13.49 -2.56
N GLY A 113 -9.00 -13.43 -2.30
CA GLY A 113 -8.06 -14.48 -2.69
C GLY A 113 -7.40 -14.26 -4.03
N MET A 114 -7.83 -13.23 -4.79
CA MET A 114 -7.18 -12.96 -6.08
C MET A 114 -5.77 -12.41 -5.87
N GLU A 115 -4.90 -12.68 -6.83
CA GLU A 115 -3.53 -12.22 -6.76
C GLU A 115 -3.43 -10.74 -7.12
N MET A 116 -2.64 -10.01 -6.33
CA MET A 116 -2.45 -8.57 -6.49
C MET A 116 -0.97 -8.26 -6.58
N GLU A 117 -0.64 -7.20 -7.30
CA GLU A 117 0.75 -6.75 -7.45
C GLU A 117 0.86 -5.26 -7.16
N LEU A 118 1.96 -4.88 -6.54
CA LEU A 118 2.25 -3.49 -6.18
C LEU A 118 2.47 -2.63 -7.43
N GLU A 119 1.91 -1.42 -7.40
CA GLU A 119 2.06 -0.45 -8.47
C GLU A 119 2.12 0.95 -7.87
N LEU A 120 2.90 1.84 -8.46
CA LEU A 120 2.89 3.24 -8.08
C LEU A 120 1.84 3.98 -8.88
N ILE A 121 1.10 4.84 -8.20
CA ILE A 121 0.08 5.69 -8.84
C ILE A 121 0.30 7.13 -8.39
N PRO A 122 -0.23 8.12 -9.15
CA PRO A 122 -0.16 9.52 -8.70
C PRO A 122 -0.84 9.69 -7.35
N ALA A 123 -0.21 10.42 -6.46
CA ALA A 123 -0.79 10.69 -5.14
C ALA A 123 -1.91 11.72 -5.27
N PRO A 124 -3.04 11.55 -4.55
CA PRO A 124 -4.11 12.53 -4.58
C PRO A 124 -3.62 13.88 -4.07
N GLY A 125 -3.96 14.94 -4.82
CA GLY A 125 -3.67 16.31 -4.42
C GLY A 125 -2.22 16.73 -4.47
N GLY A 126 -1.31 15.86 -4.93
CA GLY A 126 0.11 16.17 -4.97
C GLY A 126 0.66 16.13 -6.38
N GLU A 127 1.10 17.26 -6.92
CA GLU A 127 1.73 17.29 -8.23
C GLU A 127 3.07 16.56 -8.19
N GLY A 128 3.25 15.61 -9.09
CA GLY A 128 4.49 14.85 -9.20
C GLY A 128 4.74 13.87 -8.06
N ALA A 129 3.90 13.85 -7.05
CA ALA A 129 4.02 12.89 -5.95
C ALA A 129 3.40 11.56 -6.36
N VAL A 130 3.92 10.47 -5.80
CA VAL A 130 3.38 9.14 -6.05
C VAL A 130 3.05 8.46 -4.73
N THR A 131 2.11 7.53 -4.80
CA THR A 131 1.81 6.63 -3.70
C THR A 131 1.71 5.22 -4.24
N PHE A 132 1.52 4.27 -3.36
CA PHE A 132 1.40 2.88 -3.81
C PHE A 132 -0.06 2.45 -3.87
N ALA A 133 -0.30 1.45 -4.72
CA ALA A 133 -1.58 0.77 -4.82
C ALA A 133 -1.30 -0.66 -5.21
N PHE A 134 -2.33 -1.49 -5.17
CA PHE A 134 -2.24 -2.86 -5.69
C PHE A 134 -3.19 -3.01 -6.85
N ARG A 135 -2.72 -3.69 -7.88
CA ARG A 135 -3.51 -3.99 -9.07
C ARG A 135 -3.73 -5.49 -9.18
N PRO A 136 -4.88 -5.92 -9.74
CA PRO A 136 -5.06 -7.33 -10.01
C PRO A 136 -3.99 -7.84 -10.96
N VAL A 137 -3.47 -9.04 -10.68
CA VAL A 137 -2.59 -9.72 -11.63
C VAL A 137 -3.49 -10.48 -12.58
N GLU A 138 -3.37 -10.17 -13.87
CA GLU A 138 -4.21 -10.84 -14.85
C GLU A 138 -3.80 -12.31 -14.98
N PRO A 139 -4.78 -13.21 -15.09
CA PRO A 139 -4.45 -14.59 -15.32
C PRO A 139 -3.73 -14.74 -16.66
N ALA A 140 -2.74 -15.57 -16.65
CA ALA A 140 -1.97 -15.84 -17.87
C ALA A 140 -2.82 -16.53 -18.92
#